data_f6c806787711e0805b7dfb517c9b7852
#
_entry.id   f6c806787711e0805b7dfb517c9b7852
#
_cell.length_a   1.000
_cell.length_b   1.000
_cell.length_c   1.000
_cell.angle_alpha   90.00
_cell.angle_beta   90.00
_cell.angle_gamma   90.00
#
_symmetry.space_group_name_H-M   'P 1'
#
loop_
_entity.id
_entity.type
_entity.pdbx_description
1 polymer ?
#
loop_
_entity_poly.entity_id
_entity_poly.type
_entity_poly.pdbx_seq_one_letter_code
_entity_poly.pdbx_strand_id
1 'polypeptide(L)'
;MFEIRQDRSPQGRKKLHAERKAYLDLVAQGVGTAEACRIVGINPRTGHRWRHGRASQAGRKTERQPPARPTPSSGRFLTPDERITIADLLRERRSLRSIAAEMGRSPSTISREVRRNAHPASGAYRPHAAQARADARRPRPKTGKMGANPELRALVQDMLDRKHSPEQISRRLRRDHPDRPELHVTHETIYQALYVQGRGELRRELARALRTGRTVRKPRRTGGQRQPRFTHPMVMISDRPAEVEDRAVPGHWEGDLIIGGDQKSAIATLVERTTRYVLLVHLGRSRTAEHVADALIAAMNTLPAHLKRSLTWDQGSEMGLHHRFSMAADMPVYFCDPHSPWQRGSNENTNGLLRQYFPKGSDLAVHTPDELAAVAAELNGRPRKTLGWDTPAERLAKLLAEAS
;
A
#
# COMPACT_ATOMS: atom_id res chain seq x y z
N MET A 1 -19.07 -23.74 6.83
CA MET A 1 -19.17 -24.46 5.54
C MET A 1 -19.73 -23.47 4.53
N PHE A 2 -18.95 -23.03 3.57
CA PHE A 2 -19.41 -22.06 2.57
C PHE A 2 -19.84 -22.83 1.31
N GLU A 3 -21.14 -22.81 0.99
CA GLU A 3 -21.65 -23.36 -0.26
C GLU A 3 -21.23 -22.49 -1.47
N ILE A 4 -20.54 -23.11 -2.40
CA ILE A 4 -20.23 -22.50 -3.69
C ILE A 4 -21.48 -22.61 -4.57
N ARG A 5 -22.18 -21.47 -4.78
CA ARG A 5 -23.29 -21.41 -5.75
C ARG A 5 -22.75 -21.65 -7.16
N GLN A 6 -23.25 -22.68 -7.82
CA GLN A 6 -22.84 -23.06 -9.19
C GLN A 6 -23.34 -22.08 -10.27
N ASP A 7 -24.40 -21.31 -10.01
CA ASP A 7 -24.93 -20.32 -10.94
C ASP A 7 -24.58 -18.90 -10.53
N ARG A 8 -23.40 -18.44 -10.95
CA ARG A 8 -23.06 -17.01 -10.93
C ARG A 8 -23.30 -16.43 -12.31
N SER A 9 -24.39 -15.68 -12.50
CA SER A 9 -24.45 -14.69 -13.58
C SER A 9 -23.23 -13.74 -13.43
N PRO A 10 -22.52 -13.40 -14.52
CA PRO A 10 -21.33 -12.56 -14.45
C PRO A 10 -21.71 -11.19 -13.88
N GLN A 11 -21.36 -10.93 -12.62
CA GLN A 11 -21.49 -9.62 -11.99
C GLN A 11 -20.41 -8.70 -12.57
N GLY A 12 -20.77 -8.01 -13.65
CA GLY A 12 -19.96 -6.98 -14.26
C GLY A 12 -20.80 -6.25 -15.31
N ARG A 13 -20.57 -4.92 -15.44
CA ARG A 13 -21.16 -4.16 -16.54
C ARG A 13 -20.88 -4.88 -17.86
N LYS A 14 -21.93 -5.23 -18.63
CA LYS A 14 -21.77 -5.80 -19.97
C LYS A 14 -20.76 -4.96 -20.75
N LYS A 15 -19.76 -5.64 -21.31
CA LYS A 15 -18.80 -4.98 -22.20
C LYS A 15 -19.54 -4.66 -23.50
N LEU A 16 -19.88 -3.39 -23.70
CA LEU A 16 -20.61 -2.87 -24.86
C LEU A 16 -19.70 -2.79 -26.10
N HIS A 17 -19.14 -3.92 -26.55
CA HIS A 17 -18.19 -3.95 -27.69
C HIS A 17 -18.90 -3.75 -29.03
N ALA A 18 -20.06 -4.37 -29.21
CA ALA A 18 -20.85 -4.24 -30.42
C ALA A 18 -21.40 -2.82 -30.56
N GLU A 19 -21.94 -2.28 -29.47
CA GLU A 19 -22.47 -0.93 -29.40
C GLU A 19 -21.36 0.12 -29.60
N ARG A 20 -20.19 -0.13 -29.11
CA ARG A 20 -19.03 0.75 -29.33
C ARG A 20 -18.59 0.77 -30.80
N LYS A 21 -18.58 -0.39 -31.46
CA LYS A 21 -18.23 -0.49 -32.88
C LYS A 21 -19.28 0.26 -33.73
N ALA A 22 -20.56 -0.04 -33.54
CA ALA A 22 -21.63 0.63 -34.23
C ALA A 22 -21.63 2.16 -34.05
N TYR A 23 -21.36 2.62 -32.81
CA TYR A 23 -21.22 4.06 -32.54
C TYR A 23 -20.06 4.70 -33.31
N LEU A 24 -18.89 4.06 -33.34
CA LEU A 24 -17.71 4.60 -34.04
C LEU A 24 -17.91 4.59 -35.57
N ASP A 25 -18.58 3.59 -36.10
CA ASP A 25 -18.92 3.50 -37.53
C ASP A 25 -19.89 4.63 -37.95
N LEU A 26 -20.89 4.94 -37.12
CA LEU A 26 -21.82 6.07 -37.38
C LEU A 26 -21.10 7.42 -37.29
N VAL A 27 -20.21 7.59 -36.31
CA VAL A 27 -19.42 8.82 -36.20
C VAL A 27 -18.43 8.98 -37.35
N ALA A 28 -17.88 7.89 -37.88
CA ALA A 28 -17.03 7.91 -39.07
C ALA A 28 -17.80 8.28 -40.35
N GLN A 29 -19.10 7.98 -40.39
CA GLN A 29 -20.02 8.40 -41.47
C GLN A 29 -20.50 9.86 -41.33
N GLY A 30 -20.02 10.60 -40.33
CA GLY A 30 -20.35 12.00 -40.11
C GLY A 30 -21.59 12.24 -39.23
N VAL A 31 -22.20 11.18 -38.65
CA VAL A 31 -23.35 11.32 -37.75
C VAL A 31 -22.90 11.99 -36.43
N GLY A 32 -23.65 12.99 -35.98
CA GLY A 32 -23.35 13.71 -34.74
C GLY A 32 -23.33 12.81 -33.51
N THR A 33 -22.46 13.10 -32.54
CA THR A 33 -22.29 12.28 -31.31
C THR A 33 -23.60 12.00 -30.57
N ALA A 34 -24.51 12.99 -30.46
CA ALA A 34 -25.79 12.84 -29.77
C ALA A 34 -26.72 11.89 -30.53
N GLU A 35 -26.77 12.01 -31.88
CA GLU A 35 -27.58 11.20 -32.77
C GLU A 35 -27.06 9.75 -32.79
N ALA A 36 -25.77 9.55 -32.96
CA ALA A 36 -25.13 8.25 -32.94
C ALA A 36 -25.38 7.51 -31.59
N CYS A 37 -25.38 8.24 -30.48
CA CYS A 37 -25.72 7.68 -29.15
C CYS A 37 -27.20 7.25 -29.10
N ARG A 38 -28.12 8.01 -29.70
CA ARG A 38 -29.55 7.68 -29.74
C ARG A 38 -29.80 6.44 -30.58
N ILE A 39 -29.17 6.36 -31.76
CA ILE A 39 -29.31 5.21 -32.68
C ILE A 39 -28.80 3.92 -32.02
N VAL A 40 -27.69 3.96 -31.35
CA VAL A 40 -27.03 2.80 -30.70
C VAL A 40 -27.65 2.48 -29.33
N GLY A 41 -28.48 3.35 -28.77
CA GLY A 41 -29.11 3.15 -27.46
C GLY A 41 -28.11 3.31 -26.26
N ILE A 42 -27.11 4.13 -26.42
CA ILE A 42 -26.11 4.36 -25.37
C ILE A 42 -26.22 5.76 -24.76
N ASN A 43 -25.80 5.90 -23.50
CA ASN A 43 -25.80 7.20 -22.83
C ASN A 43 -24.83 8.17 -23.55
N PRO A 44 -25.22 9.45 -23.80
CA PRO A 44 -24.38 10.46 -24.46
C PRO A 44 -22.99 10.63 -23.82
N ARG A 45 -22.91 10.50 -22.48
CA ARG A 45 -21.64 10.55 -21.72
C ARG A 45 -20.72 9.37 -22.07
N THR A 46 -21.31 8.22 -22.43
CA THR A 46 -20.55 7.04 -22.88
C THR A 46 -20.01 7.25 -24.29
N GLY A 47 -20.81 7.77 -25.21
CA GLY A 47 -20.40 8.11 -26.57
C GLY A 47 -19.31 9.18 -26.58
N HIS A 48 -19.50 10.26 -25.83
CA HIS A 48 -18.48 11.31 -25.70
C HIS A 48 -17.14 10.74 -25.15
N ARG A 49 -17.20 9.80 -24.18
CA ARG A 49 -16.00 9.15 -23.64
C ARG A 49 -15.34 8.20 -24.65
N TRP A 50 -16.10 7.59 -25.54
CA TRP A 50 -15.54 6.74 -26.60
C TRP A 50 -14.86 7.58 -27.70
N ARG A 51 -15.38 8.79 -27.98
CA ARG A 51 -14.84 9.71 -28.96
C ARG A 51 -13.61 10.48 -28.45
N HIS A 52 -13.64 10.96 -27.20
CA HIS A 52 -12.65 11.92 -26.67
C HIS A 52 -11.77 11.35 -25.54
N GLY A 53 -11.94 10.08 -25.17
CA GLY A 53 -11.20 9.47 -24.06
C GLY A 53 -11.71 9.89 -22.66
N ARG A 54 -11.06 9.41 -21.62
CA ARG A 54 -11.31 9.80 -20.23
C ARG A 54 -10.48 11.05 -19.91
N ALA A 55 -11.12 12.16 -19.57
CA ALA A 55 -10.40 13.24 -18.91
C ALA A 55 -9.88 12.71 -17.55
N SER A 56 -8.56 12.66 -17.37
CA SER A 56 -7.96 12.41 -16.07
C SER A 56 -8.13 13.67 -15.21
N GLN A 57 -8.32 13.52 -13.89
CA GLN A 57 -8.44 14.64 -12.95
C GLN A 57 -7.16 15.51 -12.85
N ALA A 58 -6.14 15.23 -13.65
CA ALA A 58 -4.87 15.94 -13.70
C ALA A 58 -4.66 16.73 -15.00
N GLY A 59 -5.72 17.05 -15.76
CA GLY A 59 -5.62 17.97 -16.89
C GLY A 59 -4.81 17.47 -18.11
N ARG A 60 -4.32 16.24 -18.14
CA ARG A 60 -3.67 15.65 -19.32
C ARG A 60 -4.68 14.84 -20.13
N LYS A 61 -5.08 15.35 -21.29
CA LYS A 61 -5.75 14.58 -22.33
C LYS A 61 -4.78 13.54 -22.86
N THR A 62 -4.94 12.29 -22.45
CA THR A 62 -4.35 11.18 -23.21
C THR A 62 -5.30 10.85 -24.34
N GLU A 63 -5.02 11.37 -25.52
CA GLU A 63 -5.61 10.90 -26.77
C GLU A 63 -5.26 9.41 -26.91
N ARG A 64 -6.25 8.57 -26.75
CA ARG A 64 -6.16 7.21 -27.23
C ARG A 64 -6.57 7.24 -28.70
N GLN A 65 -5.58 7.42 -29.56
CA GLN A 65 -5.72 7.09 -30.98
C GLN A 65 -6.29 5.67 -31.12
N PRO A 66 -7.10 5.41 -32.19
CA PRO A 66 -7.45 4.04 -32.59
C PRO A 66 -6.14 3.24 -32.68
N PRO A 67 -6.16 1.91 -32.54
CA PRO A 67 -4.94 1.13 -32.59
C PRO A 67 -4.25 1.44 -33.93
N ALA A 68 -3.38 2.41 -33.87
CA ALA A 68 -2.37 2.59 -34.88
C ALA A 68 -1.64 1.25 -34.99
N ARG A 69 -1.23 0.91 -36.20
CA ARG A 69 -0.29 -0.16 -36.53
C ARG A 69 0.61 -0.46 -35.34
N PRO A 70 0.93 -1.75 -35.08
CA PRO A 70 1.71 -2.14 -33.92
C PRO A 70 2.85 -1.15 -33.74
N THR A 71 2.84 -0.42 -32.61
CA THR A 71 3.91 0.49 -32.23
C THR A 71 5.22 -0.28 -32.37
N PRO A 72 6.24 0.25 -33.05
CA PRO A 72 7.51 -0.43 -33.17
C PRO A 72 7.97 -0.77 -31.75
N SER A 73 8.14 -2.05 -31.48
CA SER A 73 8.78 -2.54 -30.25
C SER A 73 10.01 -1.68 -30.03
N SER A 74 10.17 -1.11 -28.83
CA SER A 74 11.24 -0.19 -28.42
C SER A 74 12.42 -0.23 -29.39
N GLY A 75 12.81 0.88 -30.00
CA GLY A 75 13.71 0.98 -31.15
C GLY A 75 15.07 0.26 -31.09
N ARG A 76 15.27 -0.59 -30.10
CA ARG A 76 16.45 -1.42 -29.85
C ARG A 76 16.51 -2.71 -30.69
N PHE A 77 15.37 -3.31 -31.03
CA PHE A 77 15.33 -4.60 -31.73
C PHE A 77 14.59 -4.45 -33.06
N LEU A 78 15.02 -5.25 -34.06
CA LEU A 78 14.33 -5.33 -35.34
C LEU A 78 13.04 -6.16 -35.18
N THR A 79 11.99 -5.70 -35.83
CA THR A 79 10.70 -6.41 -35.91
C THR A 79 10.71 -7.49 -37.00
N PRO A 80 9.76 -8.44 -37.02
CA PRO A 80 9.59 -9.37 -38.13
C PRO A 80 9.40 -8.65 -39.48
N ASP A 81 8.64 -7.58 -39.53
CA ASP A 81 8.38 -6.81 -40.76
C ASP A 81 9.64 -6.12 -41.27
N GLU A 82 10.45 -5.55 -40.37
CA GLU A 82 11.73 -4.97 -40.74
C GLU A 82 12.70 -6.03 -41.31
N ARG A 83 12.64 -7.27 -40.83
CA ARG A 83 13.43 -8.38 -41.37
C ARG A 83 12.97 -8.80 -42.77
N ILE A 84 11.67 -8.74 -43.05
CA ILE A 84 11.11 -8.97 -44.39
C ILE A 84 11.62 -7.87 -45.33
N THR A 85 11.50 -6.62 -44.93
CA THR A 85 12.04 -5.47 -45.72
C THR A 85 13.54 -5.61 -46.00
N ILE A 86 14.35 -6.01 -45.02
CA ILE A 86 15.78 -6.27 -45.25
C ILE A 86 15.98 -7.36 -46.33
N ALA A 87 15.20 -8.47 -46.27
CA ALA A 87 15.32 -9.54 -47.23
C ALA A 87 14.94 -9.11 -48.65
N ASP A 88 13.92 -8.31 -48.80
CA ASP A 88 13.45 -7.81 -50.08
C ASP A 88 14.47 -6.85 -50.71
N LEU A 89 14.97 -5.88 -49.94
CA LEU A 89 15.98 -4.91 -50.43
C LEU A 89 17.33 -5.59 -50.70
N LEU A 90 17.71 -6.67 -49.97
CA LEU A 90 18.88 -7.50 -50.31
C LEU A 90 18.68 -8.24 -51.64
N ARG A 91 17.46 -8.72 -51.97
CA ARG A 91 17.12 -9.37 -53.22
C ARG A 91 17.24 -8.38 -54.39
N GLU A 92 16.92 -7.09 -54.16
CA GLU A 92 17.13 -5.96 -55.10
C GLU A 92 18.62 -5.55 -55.21
N ARG A 93 19.52 -6.27 -54.55
CA ARG A 93 20.98 -5.95 -54.54
C ARG A 93 21.33 -4.58 -53.96
N ARG A 94 20.47 -4.04 -53.09
CA ARG A 94 20.75 -2.75 -52.40
C ARG A 94 21.91 -2.90 -51.42
N SER A 95 22.70 -1.85 -51.26
CA SER A 95 23.81 -1.85 -50.30
C SER A 95 23.27 -1.78 -48.87
N LEU A 96 23.97 -2.38 -47.86
CA LEU A 96 23.57 -2.37 -46.46
C LEU A 96 23.40 -0.91 -45.91
N ARG A 97 24.16 0.06 -46.46
CA ARG A 97 24.03 1.48 -46.10
C ARG A 97 22.73 2.07 -46.65
N SER A 98 22.35 1.73 -47.88
CA SER A 98 21.11 2.17 -48.49
C SER A 98 19.91 1.58 -47.74
N ILE A 99 19.94 0.28 -47.42
CA ILE A 99 18.91 -0.39 -46.62
C ILE A 99 18.76 0.29 -45.27
N ALA A 100 19.84 0.57 -44.58
CA ALA A 100 19.82 1.22 -43.28
C ALA A 100 19.21 2.66 -43.36
N ALA A 101 19.54 3.45 -44.38
CA ALA A 101 18.99 4.76 -44.59
C ALA A 101 17.48 4.70 -44.84
N GLU A 102 17.01 3.81 -45.72
CA GLU A 102 15.61 3.65 -46.05
C GLU A 102 14.75 3.20 -44.83
N MET A 103 15.33 2.34 -43.97
CA MET A 103 14.67 1.86 -42.76
C MET A 103 14.83 2.80 -41.56
N GLY A 104 15.54 3.91 -41.67
CA GLY A 104 15.83 4.77 -40.53
C GLY A 104 16.63 4.08 -39.41
N ARG A 105 17.46 3.09 -39.75
CA ARG A 105 18.28 2.30 -38.83
C ARG A 105 19.77 2.57 -39.03
N SER A 106 20.55 2.32 -37.97
CA SER A 106 22.01 2.40 -38.10
C SER A 106 22.56 1.35 -39.08
N PRO A 107 23.49 1.71 -39.98
CA PRO A 107 24.17 0.75 -40.86
C PRO A 107 24.82 -0.42 -40.13
N SER A 108 25.32 -0.18 -38.91
CA SER A 108 25.90 -1.22 -38.08
C SER A 108 24.85 -2.21 -37.55
N THR A 109 23.59 -1.77 -37.36
CA THR A 109 22.48 -2.65 -36.98
C THR A 109 22.13 -3.60 -38.11
N ILE A 110 21.96 -3.10 -39.31
CA ILE A 110 21.64 -3.90 -40.50
C ILE A 110 22.79 -4.86 -40.82
N SER A 111 24.02 -4.41 -40.80
CA SER A 111 25.20 -5.24 -41.04
C SER A 111 25.31 -6.39 -40.04
N ARG A 112 25.15 -6.11 -38.75
CA ARG A 112 25.14 -7.12 -37.68
C ARG A 112 23.97 -8.10 -37.83
N GLU A 113 22.79 -7.65 -38.18
CA GLU A 113 21.61 -8.50 -38.38
C GLU A 113 21.85 -9.48 -39.53
N VAL A 114 22.27 -8.98 -40.69
CA VAL A 114 22.53 -9.82 -41.88
C VAL A 114 23.63 -10.85 -41.58
N ARG A 115 24.78 -10.41 -41.05
CA ARG A 115 25.90 -11.29 -40.74
C ARG A 115 25.55 -12.37 -39.71
N ARG A 116 24.79 -12.02 -38.66
CA ARG A 116 24.45 -12.98 -37.60
C ARG A 116 23.34 -13.95 -37.98
N ASN A 117 22.51 -13.59 -38.94
CA ASN A 117 21.31 -14.35 -39.28
C ASN A 117 21.30 -14.90 -40.69
N ALA A 118 22.39 -14.68 -41.48
CA ALA A 118 22.58 -15.36 -42.77
C ALA A 118 22.61 -16.90 -42.58
N HIS A 119 22.18 -17.60 -43.62
CA HIS A 119 22.23 -19.09 -43.62
C HIS A 119 23.69 -19.56 -43.68
N PRO A 120 24.13 -20.46 -42.80
CA PRO A 120 25.55 -20.82 -42.68
C PRO A 120 26.17 -21.32 -43.98
N ALA A 121 25.45 -22.16 -44.75
CA ALA A 121 25.98 -22.78 -45.96
C ALA A 121 25.80 -21.91 -47.23
N SER A 122 24.68 -21.16 -47.36
CA SER A 122 24.37 -20.41 -48.60
C SER A 122 24.61 -18.91 -48.50
N GLY A 123 24.90 -18.37 -47.31
CA GLY A 123 24.99 -16.94 -47.08
C GLY A 123 23.68 -16.15 -47.24
N ALA A 124 22.61 -16.81 -47.67
CA ALA A 124 21.33 -16.17 -47.95
C ALA A 124 20.66 -15.70 -46.65
N TYR A 125 20.15 -14.45 -46.65
CA TYR A 125 19.34 -13.93 -45.58
C TYR A 125 17.87 -14.33 -45.74
N ARG A 126 17.33 -15.07 -44.79
CA ARG A 126 15.94 -15.53 -44.78
C ARG A 126 15.20 -14.94 -43.57
N PRO A 127 14.19 -14.07 -43.74
CA PRO A 127 13.59 -13.27 -42.64
C PRO A 127 13.00 -14.11 -41.51
N HIS A 128 12.27 -15.19 -41.84
CA HIS A 128 11.66 -16.07 -40.82
C HIS A 128 12.77 -16.87 -40.04
N ALA A 129 13.80 -17.37 -40.71
CA ALA A 129 14.91 -18.01 -40.03
C ALA A 129 15.73 -17.03 -39.20
N ALA A 130 15.89 -15.79 -39.68
CA ALA A 130 16.52 -14.71 -38.92
C ALA A 130 15.75 -14.38 -37.65
N GLN A 131 14.40 -14.29 -37.74
CA GLN A 131 13.54 -14.09 -36.60
C GLN A 131 13.65 -15.24 -35.59
N ALA A 132 13.55 -16.48 -36.01
CA ALA A 132 13.68 -17.67 -35.15
C ALA A 132 15.04 -17.69 -34.41
N ARG A 133 16.15 -17.38 -35.13
CA ARG A 133 17.47 -17.24 -34.49
C ARG A 133 17.57 -16.08 -33.52
N ALA A 134 16.93 -14.96 -33.81
CA ALA A 134 16.88 -13.80 -32.91
C ALA A 134 16.10 -14.13 -31.66
N ASP A 135 14.96 -14.83 -31.78
CA ASP A 135 14.12 -15.26 -30.64
C ASP A 135 14.83 -16.32 -29.78
N ALA A 136 15.53 -17.27 -30.40
CA ALA A 136 16.34 -18.26 -29.67
C ALA A 136 17.48 -17.62 -28.84
N ARG A 137 18.00 -16.47 -29.31
CA ARG A 137 19.06 -15.72 -28.61
C ARG A 137 18.50 -14.72 -27.58
N ARG A 138 17.20 -14.50 -27.52
CA ARG A 138 16.63 -13.65 -26.47
C ARG A 138 16.94 -14.27 -25.11
N PRO A 139 17.45 -13.44 -24.15
CA PRO A 139 17.73 -13.98 -22.82
C PRO A 139 16.47 -14.58 -22.24
N ARG A 140 16.56 -15.82 -21.77
CA ARG A 140 15.48 -16.43 -21.00
C ARG A 140 15.22 -15.57 -19.76
N PRO A 141 13.96 -15.43 -19.32
CA PRO A 141 13.67 -14.75 -18.07
C PRO A 141 14.54 -15.39 -16.97
N LYS A 142 15.39 -14.59 -16.34
CA LYS A 142 16.18 -15.07 -15.19
C LYS A 142 15.22 -15.32 -14.04
N THR A 143 15.40 -16.44 -13.36
CA THR A 143 14.70 -16.70 -12.10
C THR A 143 15.01 -15.55 -11.15
N GLY A 144 13.98 -14.84 -10.68
CA GLY A 144 14.16 -13.73 -9.75
C GLY A 144 14.81 -14.20 -8.44
N LYS A 145 15.48 -13.31 -7.70
CA LYS A 145 16.19 -13.63 -6.46
C LYS A 145 15.31 -14.41 -5.45
N MET A 146 14.04 -14.05 -5.36
CA MET A 146 13.04 -14.72 -4.49
C MET A 146 12.73 -16.16 -4.97
N GLY A 147 12.76 -16.41 -6.29
CA GLY A 147 12.55 -17.75 -6.84
C GLY A 147 13.79 -18.64 -6.75
N ALA A 148 14.98 -18.05 -6.75
CA ALA A 148 16.26 -18.75 -6.69
C ALA A 148 16.71 -19.11 -5.28
N ASN A 149 16.17 -18.41 -4.24
CA ASN A 149 16.54 -18.62 -2.84
C ASN A 149 15.29 -18.96 -2.00
N PRO A 150 15.05 -20.25 -1.68
CA PRO A 150 13.90 -20.68 -0.88
C PRO A 150 13.91 -20.14 0.55
N GLU A 151 15.09 -20.02 1.20
CA GLU A 151 15.24 -19.47 2.54
C GLU A 151 14.83 -18.00 2.57
N LEU A 152 15.34 -17.18 1.66
CA LEU A 152 14.93 -15.78 1.52
C LEU A 152 13.42 -15.65 1.32
N ARG A 153 12.84 -16.52 0.49
CA ARG A 153 11.40 -16.51 0.25
C ARG A 153 10.61 -16.82 1.51
N ALA A 154 11.04 -17.83 2.28
CA ALA A 154 10.38 -18.20 3.54
C ALA A 154 10.45 -17.06 4.58
N LEU A 155 11.62 -16.42 4.74
CA LEU A 155 11.79 -15.27 5.63
C LEU A 155 10.92 -14.09 5.23
N VAL A 156 10.87 -13.76 3.94
CA VAL A 156 10.02 -12.69 3.42
C VAL A 156 8.54 -13.00 3.62
N GLN A 157 8.13 -14.27 3.40
CA GLN A 157 6.75 -14.70 3.59
C GLN A 157 6.34 -14.58 5.06
N ASP A 158 7.13 -15.09 6.00
CA ASP A 158 6.87 -14.98 7.44
C ASP A 158 6.69 -13.52 7.88
N MET A 159 7.57 -12.62 7.41
CA MET A 159 7.44 -11.19 7.73
C MET A 159 6.20 -10.54 7.07
N LEU A 160 5.80 -10.97 5.86
CA LEU A 160 4.57 -10.49 5.23
C LEU A 160 3.33 -10.96 5.99
N ASP A 161 3.34 -12.21 6.49
CA ASP A 161 2.25 -12.77 7.28
C ASP A 161 2.08 -12.00 8.60
N ARG A 162 3.18 -11.56 9.19
CA ARG A 162 3.21 -10.60 10.32
C ARG A 162 2.92 -9.15 9.89
N LYS A 163 2.41 -8.94 8.69
CA LYS A 163 1.99 -7.64 8.14
C LYS A 163 3.09 -6.58 8.07
N HIS A 164 4.37 -6.98 7.99
CA HIS A 164 5.45 -6.06 7.71
C HIS A 164 5.36 -5.53 6.28
N SER A 165 5.67 -4.25 6.10
CA SER A 165 5.77 -3.68 4.75
C SER A 165 7.04 -4.16 4.04
N PRO A 166 7.08 -4.19 2.70
CA PRO A 166 8.29 -4.54 1.94
C PRO A 166 9.53 -3.71 2.33
N GLU A 167 9.36 -2.43 2.71
CA GLU A 167 10.46 -1.60 3.18
C GLU A 167 10.97 -2.06 4.55
N GLN A 168 10.09 -2.38 5.48
CA GLN A 168 10.43 -2.94 6.78
C GLN A 168 11.19 -4.26 6.63
N ILE A 169 10.71 -5.16 5.77
CA ILE A 169 11.35 -6.45 5.49
C ILE A 169 12.76 -6.26 4.93
N SER A 170 12.88 -5.43 3.89
CA SER A 170 14.18 -5.14 3.26
C SER A 170 15.23 -4.62 4.26
N ARG A 171 14.83 -3.74 5.16
CA ARG A 171 15.72 -3.16 6.16
C ARG A 171 16.05 -4.13 7.28
N ARG A 172 15.05 -4.90 7.74
CA ARG A 172 15.21 -5.88 8.80
C ARG A 172 16.14 -7.01 8.40
N LEU A 173 15.97 -7.57 7.20
CA LEU A 173 16.86 -8.63 6.69
C LEU A 173 18.32 -8.22 6.62
N ARG A 174 18.62 -6.97 6.24
CA ARG A 174 20.01 -6.46 6.24
C ARG A 174 20.60 -6.32 7.63
N ARG A 175 19.78 -5.98 8.61
CA ARG A 175 20.20 -5.79 9.99
C ARG A 175 20.41 -7.12 10.70
N ASP A 176 19.48 -8.05 10.53
CA ASP A 176 19.51 -9.35 11.21
C ASP A 176 20.53 -10.32 10.58
N HIS A 177 20.88 -10.09 9.32
CA HIS A 177 21.81 -10.95 8.55
C HIS A 177 22.87 -10.11 7.84
N PRO A 178 23.72 -9.32 8.58
CA PRO A 178 24.68 -8.42 7.94
C PRO A 178 25.68 -9.15 7.05
N ASP A 179 26.10 -10.35 7.44
CA ASP A 179 27.13 -11.15 6.76
C ASP A 179 26.55 -12.10 5.69
N ARG A 180 25.22 -12.03 5.41
CA ARG A 180 24.54 -12.91 4.45
C ARG A 180 23.88 -12.13 3.33
N PRO A 181 24.66 -11.57 2.37
CA PRO A 181 24.14 -10.74 1.27
C PRO A 181 23.15 -11.48 0.35
N GLU A 182 23.16 -12.82 0.34
CA GLU A 182 22.18 -13.64 -0.38
C GLU A 182 20.77 -13.49 0.18
N LEU A 183 20.62 -13.13 1.47
CA LEU A 183 19.32 -12.84 2.11
C LEU A 183 18.90 -11.37 1.97
N HIS A 184 19.78 -10.49 1.48
CA HIS A 184 19.42 -9.09 1.30
C HIS A 184 18.55 -8.92 0.05
N VAL A 185 17.42 -8.26 0.18
CA VAL A 185 16.48 -7.98 -0.91
C VAL A 185 16.03 -6.52 -0.85
N THR A 186 15.78 -5.90 -1.99
CA THR A 186 15.19 -4.55 -2.03
C THR A 186 13.67 -4.63 -1.90
N HIS A 187 13.06 -3.60 -1.35
CA HIS A 187 11.60 -3.52 -1.27
C HIS A 187 10.94 -3.61 -2.65
N GLU A 188 11.58 -3.06 -3.69
CA GLU A 188 11.10 -3.15 -5.06
C GLU A 188 11.06 -4.59 -5.57
N THR A 189 12.09 -5.40 -5.27
CA THR A 189 12.10 -6.83 -5.63
C THR A 189 10.97 -7.59 -4.94
N ILE A 190 10.66 -7.23 -3.68
CA ILE A 190 9.52 -7.81 -2.97
C ILE A 190 8.21 -7.38 -3.64
N TYR A 191 8.03 -6.10 -3.94
CA TYR A 191 6.85 -5.61 -4.68
C TYR A 191 6.69 -6.31 -6.04
N GLN A 192 7.76 -6.44 -6.80
CA GLN A 192 7.71 -7.12 -8.10
C GLN A 192 7.32 -8.59 -7.96
N ALA A 193 7.86 -9.32 -6.97
CA ALA A 193 7.47 -10.69 -6.69
C ALA A 193 5.97 -10.81 -6.35
N LEU A 194 5.45 -9.85 -5.58
CA LEU A 194 4.03 -9.79 -5.20
C LEU A 194 3.10 -9.45 -6.38
N TYR A 195 3.51 -8.52 -7.26
CA TYR A 195 2.66 -8.03 -8.37
C TYR A 195 2.79 -8.87 -9.64
N VAL A 196 3.98 -9.41 -9.94
CA VAL A 196 4.23 -10.15 -11.19
C VAL A 196 3.79 -11.61 -11.09
N GLN A 197 3.91 -12.23 -9.92
CA GLN A 197 3.38 -13.58 -9.67
C GLN A 197 1.85 -13.60 -9.44
N GLY A 198 1.24 -12.45 -9.31
CA GLY A 198 -0.16 -12.27 -8.92
C GLY A 198 -1.19 -12.44 -10.05
N ARG A 199 -1.07 -13.43 -10.93
CA ARG A 199 -2.19 -13.95 -11.72
C ARG A 199 -2.86 -15.10 -10.95
N GLY A 200 -3.43 -14.81 -9.77
CA GLY A 200 -4.08 -15.85 -8.96
C GLY A 200 -4.47 -15.36 -7.57
N GLU A 201 -4.74 -16.29 -6.67
CA GLU A 201 -5.24 -16.07 -5.30
C GLU A 201 -4.34 -15.17 -4.42
N LEU A 202 -3.03 -15.25 -4.61
CA LEU A 202 -2.03 -14.45 -3.87
C LEU A 202 -2.28 -12.92 -3.96
N ARG A 203 -2.83 -12.43 -5.08
CA ARG A 203 -3.16 -11.01 -5.27
C ARG A 203 -4.26 -10.50 -4.33
N ARG A 204 -5.19 -11.37 -3.92
CA ARG A 204 -6.30 -10.99 -3.04
C ARG A 204 -5.88 -10.93 -1.57
N GLU A 205 -5.03 -11.83 -1.14
CA GLU A 205 -4.50 -11.86 0.23
C GLU A 205 -3.53 -10.69 0.48
N LEU A 206 -2.70 -10.37 -0.49
CA LEU A 206 -1.75 -9.26 -0.42
C LEU A 206 -2.40 -7.89 -0.48
N ALA A 207 -3.49 -7.73 -1.24
CA ALA A 207 -4.28 -6.50 -1.22
C ALA A 207 -4.93 -6.25 0.16
N ARG A 208 -5.19 -7.29 0.94
CA ARG A 208 -5.66 -7.20 2.33
C ARG A 208 -4.54 -6.81 3.30
N ALA A 209 -3.29 -7.15 3.01
CA ALA A 209 -2.13 -6.79 3.83
C ALA A 209 -1.69 -5.32 3.63
N LEU A 210 -2.06 -4.68 2.52
CA LEU A 210 -1.73 -3.28 2.26
C LEU A 210 -2.69 -2.34 3.00
N ARG A 211 -2.13 -1.34 3.70
CA ARG A 211 -2.80 -0.37 4.58
C ARG A 211 -3.97 0.40 3.96
N THR A 212 -4.13 0.44 2.64
CA THR A 212 -5.08 1.31 1.95
C THR A 212 -5.89 0.59 0.89
N GLY A 213 -6.95 -0.10 1.31
CA GLY A 213 -7.99 -0.61 0.39
C GLY A 213 -8.95 0.45 -0.16
N ARG A 214 -8.63 1.76 -0.12
CA ARG A 214 -9.55 2.83 -0.53
C ARG A 214 -9.05 3.63 -1.73
N THR A 215 -9.94 3.77 -2.72
CA THR A 215 -9.74 4.55 -3.94
C THR A 215 -10.33 5.98 -3.91
N VAL A 216 -11.03 6.42 -2.83
CA VAL A 216 -11.69 7.75 -2.79
C VAL A 216 -11.71 8.37 -1.38
N ARG A 217 -11.38 9.67 -1.29
CA ARG A 217 -11.42 10.52 -0.08
C ARG A 217 -12.83 11.09 0.14
N LYS A 218 -13.41 10.90 1.35
CA LYS A 218 -14.69 11.53 1.72
C LYS A 218 -14.47 12.92 2.36
N PRO A 219 -15.38 13.91 2.12
CA PRO A 219 -15.29 15.23 2.75
C PRO A 219 -15.62 15.17 4.25
N ARG A 220 -15.02 16.10 5.03
CA ARG A 220 -15.22 16.26 6.47
C ARG A 220 -16.61 16.82 6.78
N ARG A 221 -17.29 16.24 7.76
CA ARG A 221 -18.49 16.86 8.39
C ARG A 221 -18.03 17.78 9.53
N THR A 222 -18.54 18.99 9.55
CA THR A 222 -18.41 19.94 10.67
C THR A 222 -19.30 19.48 11.83
N GLY A 223 -18.69 19.29 13.00
CA GLY A 223 -19.40 18.91 14.24
C GLY A 223 -19.78 20.14 15.07
N GLY A 224 -20.98 20.13 15.66
CA GLY A 224 -21.46 21.17 16.55
C GLY A 224 -20.72 21.21 17.89
N GLN A 225 -20.74 22.37 18.53
CA GLN A 225 -20.17 22.65 19.85
C GLN A 225 -20.77 21.74 20.93
N ARG A 226 -19.90 21.08 21.71
CA ARG A 226 -20.27 20.31 22.91
C ARG A 226 -19.97 21.10 24.15
N GLN A 227 -20.89 21.09 25.12
CA GLN A 227 -20.70 21.69 26.46
C GLN A 227 -19.64 20.88 27.26
N PRO A 228 -18.89 21.54 28.17
CA PRO A 228 -17.91 20.88 29.01
C PRO A 228 -18.57 19.90 29.99
N ARG A 229 -18.10 18.63 29.98
CA ARG A 229 -18.61 17.52 30.81
C ARG A 229 -17.63 17.06 31.87
N PHE A 230 -16.68 17.89 32.24
CA PHE A 230 -15.65 17.54 33.22
C PHE A 230 -15.98 18.14 34.58
N THR A 231 -15.89 17.31 35.62
CA THR A 231 -16.14 17.69 37.02
C THR A 231 -14.96 18.43 37.62
N HIS A 232 -13.75 18.22 37.11
CA HIS A 232 -12.53 18.87 37.55
C HIS A 232 -11.88 19.65 36.40
N PRO A 233 -11.10 20.73 36.70
CA PRO A 233 -10.39 21.49 35.69
C PRO A 233 -9.43 20.61 34.88
N MET A 234 -9.43 20.76 33.54
CA MET A 234 -8.49 20.12 32.65
C MET A 234 -7.17 20.88 32.63
N VAL A 235 -6.05 20.16 32.74
CA VAL A 235 -4.73 20.73 32.46
C VAL A 235 -4.47 20.60 30.96
N MET A 236 -4.23 21.73 30.31
CA MET A 236 -4.09 21.74 28.85
C MET A 236 -2.69 21.32 28.43
N ILE A 237 -2.55 20.89 27.18
CA ILE A 237 -1.29 20.45 26.59
C ILE A 237 -0.23 21.57 26.59
N SER A 238 -0.66 22.84 26.58
CA SER A 238 0.21 24.03 26.70
C SER A 238 0.97 24.07 28.01
N ASP A 239 0.40 23.50 29.09
CA ASP A 239 0.99 23.49 30.43
C ASP A 239 1.88 22.26 30.67
N ARG A 240 2.03 21.43 29.65
CA ARG A 240 2.86 20.22 29.67
C ARG A 240 4.35 20.59 29.65
N PRO A 241 5.22 19.92 30.44
CA PRO A 241 6.68 20.17 30.43
C PRO A 241 7.26 20.06 29.02
N ALA A 242 8.19 20.97 28.68
CA ALA A 242 8.82 21.01 27.35
C ALA A 242 9.58 19.72 26.99
N GLU A 243 10.13 19.00 27.98
CA GLU A 243 10.79 17.71 27.80
C GLU A 243 9.94 16.64 27.10
N VAL A 244 8.61 16.79 27.16
CA VAL A 244 7.68 15.88 26.52
C VAL A 244 7.62 16.09 24.99
N GLU A 245 8.03 17.26 24.49
CA GLU A 245 7.91 17.59 23.07
C GLU A 245 8.99 16.94 22.21
N ASP A 246 10.22 16.91 22.67
CA ASP A 246 11.37 16.37 21.93
C ASP A 246 11.38 14.84 21.86
N ARG A 247 10.54 14.17 22.66
CA ARG A 247 10.42 12.70 22.73
C ARG A 247 11.71 12.00 23.15
N ALA A 248 12.60 12.69 23.83
CA ALA A 248 13.86 12.13 24.32
C ALA A 248 13.63 11.34 25.62
N VAL A 249 12.71 11.82 26.45
CA VAL A 249 12.42 11.23 27.76
C VAL A 249 11.29 10.21 27.65
N PRO A 250 11.52 8.93 28.04
CA PRO A 250 10.47 7.91 28.03
C PRO A 250 9.46 8.09 29.17
N GLY A 251 8.30 7.44 29.03
CA GLY A 251 7.25 7.46 30.04
C GLY A 251 6.10 8.44 29.75
N HIS A 252 6.15 9.13 28.63
CA HIS A 252 5.07 9.99 28.18
C HIS A 252 4.17 9.29 27.14
N TRP A 253 2.90 9.16 27.45
CA TRP A 253 1.93 8.38 26.68
C TRP A 253 0.91 9.26 25.95
N GLU A 254 0.53 8.83 24.77
CA GLU A 254 -0.63 9.35 24.05
C GLU A 254 -1.74 8.30 24.08
N GLY A 255 -2.94 8.69 24.54
CA GLY A 255 -4.07 7.79 24.64
C GLY A 255 -5.25 8.20 23.73
N ASP A 256 -6.06 7.22 23.33
CA ASP A 256 -7.27 7.41 22.51
C ASP A 256 -8.16 6.16 22.57
N LEU A 257 -9.38 6.26 22.07
CA LEU A 257 -10.27 5.12 21.88
C LEU A 257 -10.43 4.74 20.42
N ILE A 258 -10.32 3.46 20.13
CA ILE A 258 -10.84 2.89 18.89
C ILE A 258 -12.29 2.49 19.13
N ILE A 259 -13.22 3.14 18.42
CA ILE A 259 -14.64 2.87 18.53
C ILE A 259 -15.08 1.84 17.50
N GLY A 260 -15.83 0.84 17.93
CA GLY A 260 -16.45 -0.19 17.13
C GLY A 260 -17.70 0.24 16.37
N GLY A 261 -18.38 -0.72 15.79
CA GLY A 261 -19.65 -0.50 15.06
C GLY A 261 -20.73 0.07 16.00
N ASP A 262 -21.55 0.96 15.46
CA ASP A 262 -22.67 1.62 16.17
C ASP A 262 -22.29 2.25 17.51
N GLN A 263 -21.00 2.49 17.74
CA GLN A 263 -20.45 3.00 19.00
C GLN A 263 -20.71 2.11 20.23
N LYS A 264 -20.93 0.81 20.03
CA LYS A 264 -21.33 -0.12 21.11
C LYS A 264 -20.16 -0.76 21.83
N SER A 265 -18.94 -0.66 21.30
CA SER A 265 -17.75 -1.24 21.88
C SER A 265 -16.52 -0.37 21.64
N ALA A 266 -15.50 -0.53 22.48
CA ALA A 266 -14.25 0.23 22.34
C ALA A 266 -13.04 -0.57 22.84
N ILE A 267 -11.88 -0.16 22.36
CA ILE A 267 -10.55 -0.54 22.85
C ILE A 267 -9.79 0.75 23.13
N ALA A 268 -9.21 0.89 24.34
CA ALA A 268 -8.31 2.01 24.58
C ALA A 268 -6.92 1.68 24.04
N THR A 269 -6.28 2.69 23.45
CA THR A 269 -4.95 2.59 22.87
C THR A 269 -4.03 3.56 23.60
N LEU A 270 -2.94 3.05 24.10
CA LEU A 270 -1.90 3.84 24.79
C LEU A 270 -0.61 3.66 23.99
N VAL A 271 -0.02 4.76 23.56
CA VAL A 271 1.23 4.76 22.78
C VAL A 271 2.28 5.56 23.50
N GLU A 272 3.38 4.91 23.88
CA GLU A 272 4.53 5.59 24.45
C GLU A 272 5.24 6.40 23.36
N ARG A 273 5.57 7.67 23.65
CA ARG A 273 5.98 8.65 22.64
C ARG A 273 7.39 8.44 22.10
N THR A 274 8.31 8.00 22.94
CA THR A 274 9.73 7.80 22.62
C THR A 274 9.94 6.49 21.85
N THR A 275 9.42 5.40 22.39
CA THR A 275 9.60 4.04 21.87
C THR A 275 8.57 3.63 20.82
N ARG A 276 7.45 4.34 20.76
CA ARG A 276 6.25 3.95 19.97
C ARG A 276 5.62 2.64 20.43
N TYR A 277 5.92 2.21 21.65
CA TYR A 277 5.34 1.03 22.24
C TYR A 277 3.84 1.20 22.47
N VAL A 278 3.08 0.16 22.17
CA VAL A 278 1.62 0.18 22.20
C VAL A 278 1.11 -0.77 23.25
N LEU A 279 0.19 -0.27 24.09
CA LEU A 279 -0.67 -1.08 24.92
C LEU A 279 -2.11 -0.97 24.41
N LEU A 280 -2.81 -2.08 24.39
CA LEU A 280 -4.23 -2.14 24.06
C LEU A 280 -5.00 -2.59 25.31
N VAL A 281 -5.99 -1.79 25.70
CA VAL A 281 -6.78 -2.02 26.90
C VAL A 281 -8.20 -2.40 26.51
N HIS A 282 -8.63 -3.58 26.95
CA HIS A 282 -9.97 -4.08 26.69
C HIS A 282 -11.01 -3.29 27.48
N LEU A 283 -12.00 -2.72 26.79
CA LEU A 283 -13.12 -2.00 27.40
C LEU A 283 -14.47 -2.70 27.17
N GLY A 284 -14.51 -3.64 26.22
CA GLY A 284 -15.75 -4.34 25.89
C GLY A 284 -16.83 -3.38 25.39
N ARG A 285 -18.00 -3.42 26.03
CA ARG A 285 -19.16 -2.60 25.65
C ARG A 285 -19.33 -1.35 26.51
N SER A 286 -18.53 -1.18 27.57
CA SER A 286 -18.63 -0.02 28.46
C SER A 286 -17.59 1.05 28.10
N ARG A 287 -18.05 2.30 28.05
CA ARG A 287 -17.20 3.48 27.83
C ARG A 287 -17.52 4.58 28.86
N THR A 288 -18.07 4.17 30.01
CA THR A 288 -18.29 5.13 31.10
C THR A 288 -16.94 5.61 31.62
N ALA A 289 -16.89 6.82 32.15
CA ALA A 289 -15.65 7.39 32.66
C ALA A 289 -15.05 6.53 33.79
N GLU A 290 -15.89 5.91 34.63
CA GLU A 290 -15.46 4.97 35.68
C GLU A 290 -14.75 3.77 35.07
N HIS A 291 -15.40 3.09 34.12
CA HIS A 291 -14.86 1.88 33.50
C HIS A 291 -13.56 2.13 32.76
N VAL A 292 -13.49 3.25 32.02
CA VAL A 292 -12.26 3.66 31.31
C VAL A 292 -11.14 3.98 32.30
N ALA A 293 -11.43 4.75 33.37
CA ALA A 293 -10.44 5.07 34.38
C ALA A 293 -9.89 3.81 35.04
N ASP A 294 -10.75 2.87 35.47
CA ASP A 294 -10.33 1.62 36.12
C ASP A 294 -9.48 0.74 35.21
N ALA A 295 -9.87 0.60 33.94
CA ALA A 295 -9.12 -0.16 32.96
C ALA A 295 -7.74 0.45 32.66
N LEU A 296 -7.66 1.76 32.53
CA LEU A 296 -6.40 2.49 32.30
C LEU A 296 -5.49 2.42 33.53
N ILE A 297 -6.04 2.56 34.75
CA ILE A 297 -5.28 2.41 36.01
C ILE A 297 -4.66 1.02 36.09
N ALA A 298 -5.46 -0.03 35.83
CA ALA A 298 -4.95 -1.39 35.83
C ALA A 298 -3.81 -1.59 34.83
N ALA A 299 -3.97 -1.09 33.61
CA ALA A 299 -2.95 -1.19 32.58
C ALA A 299 -1.67 -0.41 32.93
N MET A 300 -1.79 0.83 33.44
CA MET A 300 -0.62 1.65 33.80
C MET A 300 0.13 1.14 35.01
N ASN A 301 -0.55 0.52 35.96
CA ASN A 301 0.08 -0.03 37.16
C ASN A 301 0.90 -1.30 36.91
N THR A 302 0.84 -1.88 35.71
CA THR A 302 1.76 -2.95 35.28
C THR A 302 3.14 -2.41 34.91
N LEU A 303 3.29 -1.10 34.72
CA LEU A 303 4.53 -0.45 34.26
C LEU A 303 5.38 0.02 35.45
N PRO A 304 6.71 -0.01 35.32
CA PRO A 304 7.60 0.56 36.32
C PRO A 304 7.44 2.10 36.39
N ALA A 305 7.70 2.67 37.56
CA ALA A 305 7.44 4.09 37.87
C ALA A 305 8.06 5.07 36.83
N HIS A 306 9.29 4.80 36.38
CA HIS A 306 10.00 5.68 35.43
C HIS A 306 9.33 5.73 34.03
N LEU A 307 8.43 4.80 33.71
CA LEU A 307 7.62 4.81 32.50
C LEU A 307 6.20 5.39 32.71
N LYS A 308 5.92 5.98 33.87
CA LYS A 308 4.62 6.58 34.23
C LYS A 308 4.74 8.08 34.46
N ARG A 309 5.14 8.85 33.42
CA ARG A 309 5.38 10.30 33.58
C ARG A 309 4.19 11.17 33.23
N SER A 310 3.50 10.91 32.13
CA SER A 310 2.28 11.64 31.77
C SER A 310 1.44 10.90 30.75
N LEU A 311 0.14 11.18 30.73
CA LEU A 311 -0.82 10.75 29.71
C LEU A 311 -1.39 11.97 29.00
N THR A 312 -1.37 11.97 27.67
CA THR A 312 -2.02 12.98 26.83
C THR A 312 -3.28 12.36 26.21
N TRP A 313 -4.43 13.02 26.39
CA TRP A 313 -5.74 12.55 25.88
C TRP A 313 -6.46 13.66 25.13
N ASP A 314 -7.53 13.35 24.39
CA ASP A 314 -8.43 14.40 23.89
C ASP A 314 -9.43 14.81 24.97
N GLN A 315 -10.31 15.77 24.63
CA GLN A 315 -11.36 16.24 25.53
C GLN A 315 -12.62 15.33 25.48
N GLY A 316 -12.42 14.01 25.33
CA GLY A 316 -13.49 13.03 25.31
C GLY A 316 -14.11 12.84 26.69
N SER A 317 -15.44 12.65 26.74
CA SER A 317 -16.17 12.44 27.99
C SER A 317 -15.79 11.19 28.77
N GLU A 318 -15.12 10.23 28.10
CA GLU A 318 -14.57 9.01 28.68
C GLU A 318 -13.44 9.27 29.68
N MET A 319 -12.76 10.42 29.58
CA MET A 319 -11.76 10.88 30.55
C MET A 319 -12.33 11.84 31.60
N GLY A 320 -13.65 11.83 31.81
CA GLY A 320 -14.30 12.68 32.85
C GLY A 320 -13.78 12.46 34.26
N LEU A 321 -13.23 11.30 34.57
CA LEU A 321 -12.60 10.97 35.85
C LEU A 321 -11.05 10.99 35.80
N HIS A 322 -10.47 11.85 34.97
CA HIS A 322 -9.00 11.98 34.83
C HIS A 322 -8.29 12.25 36.15
N HIS A 323 -8.90 12.95 37.08
CA HIS A 323 -8.34 13.21 38.41
C HIS A 323 -8.17 11.90 39.22
N ARG A 324 -9.18 11.00 39.18
CA ARG A 324 -9.10 9.69 39.81
C ARG A 324 -7.97 8.84 39.18
N PHE A 325 -7.87 8.88 37.86
CA PHE A 325 -6.81 8.20 37.14
C PHE A 325 -5.43 8.77 37.55
N SER A 326 -5.27 10.09 37.55
CA SER A 326 -3.99 10.74 37.92
C SER A 326 -3.53 10.35 39.32
N MET A 327 -4.44 10.32 40.29
CA MET A 327 -4.10 9.93 41.67
C MET A 327 -3.75 8.44 41.80
N ALA A 328 -4.51 7.56 41.15
CA ALA A 328 -4.35 6.12 41.30
C ALA A 328 -3.17 5.55 40.48
N ALA A 329 -2.84 6.15 39.34
CA ALA A 329 -1.70 5.79 38.49
C ALA A 329 -0.42 6.57 38.81
N ASP A 330 -0.49 7.59 39.67
CA ASP A 330 0.57 8.57 39.92
C ASP A 330 1.10 9.17 38.61
N MET A 331 0.16 9.72 37.80
CA MET A 331 0.46 10.14 36.44
C MET A 331 -0.43 11.31 36.01
N PRO A 332 0.11 12.50 35.74
CA PRO A 332 -0.68 13.65 35.29
C PRO A 332 -1.26 13.43 33.91
N VAL A 333 -2.49 13.94 33.69
CA VAL A 333 -3.20 13.91 32.41
C VAL A 333 -3.23 15.30 31.79
N TYR A 334 -2.81 15.41 30.54
CA TYR A 334 -2.84 16.62 29.74
C TYR A 334 -3.86 16.49 28.60
N PHE A 335 -4.66 17.52 28.37
CA PHE A 335 -5.69 17.52 27.34
C PHE A 335 -5.25 18.29 26.10
N CYS A 336 -5.46 17.70 24.95
CA CYS A 336 -5.21 18.35 23.68
C CYS A 336 -6.18 19.51 23.44
N ASP A 337 -5.72 20.51 22.69
CA ASP A 337 -6.58 21.58 22.24
C ASP A 337 -7.71 21.04 21.35
N PRO A 338 -8.89 21.68 21.37
CA PRO A 338 -9.98 21.29 20.48
C PRO A 338 -9.54 21.30 19.02
N HIS A 339 -9.93 20.29 18.28
CA HIS A 339 -9.62 20.13 16.85
C HIS A 339 -8.13 20.03 16.48
N SER A 340 -7.26 19.67 17.42
CA SER A 340 -5.81 19.57 17.23
C SER A 340 -5.28 18.13 17.22
N PRO A 341 -5.69 17.27 16.24
CA PRO A 341 -5.29 15.86 16.20
C PRO A 341 -3.76 15.65 16.04
N TRP A 342 -3.05 16.64 15.47
CA TRP A 342 -1.59 16.56 15.32
C TRP A 342 -0.84 16.50 16.64
N GLN A 343 -1.46 16.94 17.74
CA GLN A 343 -0.86 16.88 19.09
C GLN A 343 -0.74 15.44 19.60
N ARG A 344 -1.48 14.47 18.99
CA ARG A 344 -1.44 13.03 19.26
C ARG A 344 -1.05 12.22 18.02
N GLY A 345 -0.11 12.71 17.24
CA GLY A 345 0.29 12.11 15.96
C GLY A 345 0.79 10.66 16.07
N SER A 346 1.36 10.25 17.24
CA SER A 346 1.79 8.86 17.45
C SER A 346 0.59 7.93 17.56
N ASN A 347 -0.44 8.36 18.30
CA ASN A 347 -1.64 7.57 18.49
C ASN A 347 -2.47 7.50 17.20
N GLU A 348 -2.67 8.61 16.49
CA GLU A 348 -3.40 8.64 15.22
C GLU A 348 -2.77 7.67 14.20
N ASN A 349 -1.44 7.66 14.07
CA ASN A 349 -0.75 6.73 13.20
C ASN A 349 -0.95 5.27 13.63
N THR A 350 -0.88 4.99 14.93
CA THR A 350 -1.06 3.65 15.50
C THR A 350 -2.49 3.17 15.30
N ASN A 351 -3.48 4.02 15.56
CA ASN A 351 -4.89 3.71 15.30
C ASN A 351 -5.13 3.39 13.82
N GLY A 352 -4.42 4.07 12.92
CA GLY A 352 -4.44 3.75 11.48
C GLY A 352 -3.89 2.36 11.17
N LEU A 353 -2.89 1.85 11.90
CA LEU A 353 -2.35 0.50 11.76
C LEU A 353 -3.29 -0.55 12.39
N LEU A 354 -3.86 -0.24 13.54
CA LEU A 354 -4.80 -1.11 14.24
C LEU A 354 -6.06 -1.40 13.42
N ARG A 355 -6.41 -0.54 12.45
CA ARG A 355 -7.52 -0.80 11.52
C ARG A 355 -7.27 -1.97 10.54
N GLN A 356 -6.06 -2.51 10.50
CA GLN A 356 -5.78 -3.77 9.79
C GLN A 356 -6.26 -5.00 10.57
N TYR A 357 -6.37 -4.89 11.89
CA TYR A 357 -6.86 -5.93 12.81
C TYR A 357 -8.32 -5.70 13.19
N PHE A 358 -8.66 -4.46 13.43
CA PHE A 358 -9.97 -4.00 13.89
C PHE A 358 -10.61 -3.09 12.81
N PRO A 359 -11.22 -3.65 11.76
CA PRO A 359 -11.86 -2.88 10.70
C PRO A 359 -12.93 -1.93 11.23
N LYS A 360 -13.15 -0.80 10.57
CA LYS A 360 -14.24 0.12 10.96
C LYS A 360 -15.59 -0.58 10.81
N GLY A 361 -16.43 -0.45 11.84
CA GLY A 361 -17.76 -1.05 11.85
C GLY A 361 -17.82 -2.48 12.43
N SER A 362 -16.68 -3.08 12.84
CA SER A 362 -16.68 -4.34 13.57
C SER A 362 -17.07 -4.16 15.05
N ASP A 363 -17.64 -5.19 15.66
CA ASP A 363 -17.82 -5.24 17.12
C ASP A 363 -16.47 -5.57 17.78
N LEU A 364 -15.98 -4.66 18.62
CA LEU A 364 -14.70 -4.81 19.29
C LEU A 364 -14.81 -5.58 20.63
N ALA A 365 -16.01 -5.76 21.14
CA ALA A 365 -16.24 -6.49 22.39
C ALA A 365 -16.04 -8.01 22.26
N VAL A 366 -15.97 -8.52 21.02
CA VAL A 366 -15.73 -9.96 20.77
C VAL A 366 -14.28 -10.35 20.99
N HIS A 367 -13.37 -9.39 21.05
CA HIS A 367 -11.95 -9.65 21.25
C HIS A 367 -11.62 -9.79 22.73
N THR A 368 -10.88 -10.81 23.07
CA THR A 368 -10.40 -11.04 24.44
C THR A 368 -9.19 -10.16 24.77
N PRO A 369 -8.87 -9.94 26.06
CA PRO A 369 -7.63 -9.26 26.47
C PRO A 369 -6.38 -9.92 25.88
N ASP A 370 -6.33 -11.26 25.80
CA ASP A 370 -5.19 -11.99 25.23
C ASP A 370 -5.03 -11.77 23.73
N GLU A 371 -6.12 -11.71 22.98
CA GLU A 371 -6.10 -11.35 21.56
C GLU A 371 -5.59 -9.92 21.37
N LEU A 372 -5.99 -8.98 22.21
CA LEU A 372 -5.49 -7.61 22.17
C LEU A 372 -4.00 -7.55 22.50
N ALA A 373 -3.54 -8.32 23.49
CA ALA A 373 -2.12 -8.43 23.82
C ALA A 373 -1.31 -9.00 22.66
N ALA A 374 -1.82 -10.03 21.98
CA ALA A 374 -1.19 -10.61 20.79
C ALA A 374 -1.07 -9.58 19.64
N VAL A 375 -2.13 -8.81 19.37
CA VAL A 375 -2.10 -7.73 18.38
C VAL A 375 -1.10 -6.63 18.76
N ALA A 376 -1.06 -6.25 20.05
CA ALA A 376 -0.10 -5.27 20.55
C ALA A 376 1.34 -5.79 20.38
N ALA A 377 1.62 -7.05 20.70
CA ALA A 377 2.92 -7.68 20.53
C ALA A 377 3.34 -7.71 19.05
N GLU A 378 2.44 -8.05 18.14
CA GLU A 378 2.71 -8.02 16.69
C GLU A 378 3.07 -6.60 16.23
N LEU A 379 2.34 -5.56 16.66
CA LEU A 379 2.64 -4.16 16.32
C LEU A 379 3.96 -3.68 16.94
N ASN A 380 4.25 -4.09 18.17
CA ASN A 380 5.49 -3.77 18.87
C ASN A 380 6.71 -4.48 18.29
N GLY A 381 6.49 -5.61 17.59
CA GLY A 381 7.52 -6.33 16.84
C GLY A 381 7.78 -5.77 15.44
N ARG A 382 7.03 -4.75 14.97
CA ARG A 382 7.25 -4.17 13.62
C ARG A 382 8.34 -3.10 13.64
N PRO A 383 9.38 -3.18 12.78
CA PRO A 383 10.38 -2.15 12.64
C PRO A 383 9.78 -0.78 12.30
N ARG A 384 10.29 0.28 12.92
CA ARG A 384 9.82 1.65 12.68
C ARG A 384 10.94 2.50 12.09
N LYS A 385 10.66 3.17 10.97
CA LYS A 385 11.63 4.08 10.34
C LYS A 385 12.07 5.20 11.27
N THR A 386 11.14 5.73 12.07
CA THR A 386 11.39 6.78 13.08
C THR A 386 12.27 6.33 14.24
N LEU A 387 12.43 5.02 14.44
CA LEU A 387 13.30 4.41 15.44
C LEU A 387 14.60 3.86 14.84
N GLY A 388 15.00 4.31 13.65
CA GLY A 388 16.16 3.78 12.95
C GLY A 388 16.04 2.29 12.57
N TRP A 389 14.81 1.84 12.36
CA TRP A 389 14.43 0.45 12.04
C TRP A 389 14.49 -0.52 13.25
N ASP A 390 14.64 0.01 14.47
CA ASP A 390 14.33 -0.75 15.68
C ASP A 390 12.83 -1.00 15.76
N THR A 391 12.46 -2.07 16.49
CA THR A 391 11.08 -2.30 16.88
C THR A 391 10.74 -1.53 18.14
N PRO A 392 9.47 -1.16 18.39
CA PRO A 392 9.04 -0.60 19.66
C PRO A 392 9.43 -1.47 20.87
N ALA A 393 9.31 -2.80 20.75
CA ALA A 393 9.70 -3.72 21.82
C ALA A 393 11.21 -3.69 22.12
N GLU A 394 12.08 -3.65 21.09
CA GLU A 394 13.53 -3.54 21.27
C GLU A 394 13.92 -2.21 21.94
N ARG A 395 13.23 -1.10 21.56
CA ARG A 395 13.48 0.20 22.19
C ARG A 395 13.04 0.22 23.66
N LEU A 396 11.87 -0.34 23.97
CA LEU A 396 11.41 -0.43 25.34
C LEU A 396 12.35 -1.30 26.19
N ALA A 397 12.76 -2.46 25.67
CA ALA A 397 13.68 -3.37 26.37
C ALA A 397 15.04 -2.69 26.69
N LYS A 398 15.58 -1.88 25.76
CA LYS A 398 16.79 -1.08 25.99
C LYS A 398 16.61 -0.10 27.15
N LEU A 399 15.51 0.65 27.15
CA LEU A 399 15.22 1.61 28.23
C LEU A 399 15.05 0.95 29.59
N LEU A 400 14.45 -0.25 29.63
CA LEU A 400 14.31 -1.01 30.87
C LEU A 400 15.68 -1.51 31.41
N ALA A 401 16.58 -1.91 30.50
CA ALA A 401 17.92 -2.36 30.84
C ALA A 401 18.83 -1.20 31.30
N GLU A 402 18.65 0.01 30.75
CA GLU A 402 19.42 1.22 31.15
C GLU A 402 18.97 1.79 32.50
N ALA A 403 17.76 1.47 32.95
CA ALA A 403 17.15 1.95 34.19
C ALA A 403 17.33 0.95 35.38
N SER A 404 17.84 -0.25 35.12
CA SER A 404 18.20 -1.28 36.12
C SER A 404 19.62 -1.19 36.54
#